data_3c8bb95783f4330659f6dac4ab76cdaf
#
_entry.id   3c8bb95783f4330659f6dac4ab76cdaf
#
_cell.length_a   1.000
_cell.length_b   1.000
_cell.length_c   1.000
_cell.angle_alpha   90.00
_cell.angle_beta   90.00
_cell.angle_gamma   90.00
#
_symmetry.space_group_name_H-M   'P 1'
#
loop_
_entity.id
_entity.type
_entity.pdbx_description
1 polymer ?
#
loop_
_entity_poly.entity_id
_entity_poly.type
_entity_poly.pdbx_seq_one_letter_code
_entity_poly.pdbx_strand_id
1 'polypeptide(L)'
;MVDYRQLRNGLVVTAFWKAKPQETEAVAGILRKFMPKAQNDPGVQAFLIHQSKDEPSEFFFYEVFEDEDAFEAHQKTPHFKEMIAGEALSKLAKRERFQYVVI
;
A
#
# COMPACT_ATOMS: atom_id res chain seq x y z
N MET A 1 -17.32 -8.26 -8.29
CA MET A 1 -17.44 -8.97 -6.99
C MET A 1 -16.14 -9.65 -6.67
N VAL A 2 -15.74 -9.62 -5.41
CA VAL A 2 -14.51 -10.28 -4.95
C VAL A 2 -14.73 -11.79 -4.92
N ASP A 3 -13.79 -12.53 -5.48
CA ASP A 3 -13.77 -13.99 -5.38
C ASP A 3 -12.85 -14.37 -4.21
N TYR A 4 -13.44 -14.71 -3.08
CA TYR A 4 -12.69 -15.03 -1.86
C TYR A 4 -11.79 -16.24 -2.02
N ARG A 5 -12.09 -17.15 -2.94
CA ARG A 5 -11.24 -18.31 -3.20
C ARG A 5 -9.89 -17.91 -3.77
N GLN A 6 -9.86 -16.85 -4.58
CA GLN A 6 -8.61 -16.34 -5.15
C GLN A 6 -7.73 -15.69 -4.09
N LEU A 7 -8.34 -15.10 -3.07
CA LEU A 7 -7.60 -14.43 -2.00
C LEU A 7 -7.09 -15.39 -0.92
N ARG A 8 -7.64 -16.61 -0.87
CA ARG A 8 -7.39 -17.57 0.21
C ARG A 8 -5.91 -17.93 0.41
N ASN A 9 -5.17 -18.07 -0.66
CA ASN A 9 -3.76 -18.47 -0.62
C ASN A 9 -2.80 -17.29 -0.75
N GLY A 10 -3.34 -16.07 -0.74
CA GLY A 10 -2.55 -14.87 -0.92
C GLY A 10 -1.77 -14.48 0.32
N LEU A 11 -0.69 -13.75 0.09
CA LEU A 11 0.03 -13.05 1.14
C LEU A 11 -0.69 -11.73 1.37
N VAL A 12 -1.14 -11.49 2.60
CA VAL A 12 -1.78 -10.23 2.98
C VAL A 12 -0.74 -9.33 3.63
N VAL A 13 -0.64 -8.10 3.13
CA VAL A 13 0.25 -7.09 3.71
C VAL A 13 -0.61 -5.91 4.13
N THR A 14 -0.45 -5.47 5.36
CA THR A 14 -1.06 -4.24 5.83
C THR A 14 0.03 -3.24 6.15
N ALA A 15 -0.27 -1.96 5.94
CA ALA A 15 0.65 -0.90 6.32
C ALA A 15 -0.13 0.23 6.99
N PHE A 16 0.51 0.84 7.96
CA PHE A 16 0.01 2.05 8.62
C PHE A 16 1.02 3.16 8.41
N TRP A 17 0.55 4.29 7.93
CA TRP A 17 1.39 5.49 7.75
C TRP A 17 0.76 6.66 8.48
N LYS A 18 1.61 7.47 9.10
CA LYS A 18 1.21 8.77 9.61
C LYS A 18 2.08 9.83 8.94
N ALA A 19 1.44 10.78 8.26
CA ALA A 19 2.14 11.89 7.62
C ALA A 19 2.65 12.87 8.69
N LYS A 20 3.78 13.51 8.40
CA LYS A 20 4.27 14.63 9.21
C LYS A 20 3.28 15.79 9.16
N PRO A 21 3.27 16.67 10.18
CA PRO A 21 2.44 17.87 10.11
C PRO A 21 2.68 18.63 8.82
N GLN A 22 1.61 19.11 8.21
CA GLN A 22 1.60 19.84 6.95
C GLN A 22 1.93 19.01 5.70
N GLU A 23 2.17 17.70 5.84
CA GLU A 23 2.48 16.83 4.71
C GLU A 23 1.30 15.95 4.29
N THR A 24 0.17 16.02 5.00
CA THR A 24 -0.99 15.14 4.74
C THR A 24 -1.46 15.22 3.30
N GLU A 25 -1.66 16.42 2.75
CA GLU A 25 -2.16 16.57 1.39
C GLU A 25 -1.16 16.10 0.35
N ALA A 26 0.14 16.32 0.59
CA ALA A 26 1.19 15.84 -0.30
C ALA A 26 1.21 14.30 -0.33
N VAL A 27 1.13 13.66 0.83
CA VAL A 27 1.09 12.20 0.93
C VAL A 27 -0.16 11.66 0.24
N ALA A 28 -1.33 12.24 0.53
CA ALA A 28 -2.58 11.80 -0.10
C ALA A 28 -2.51 11.91 -1.63
N GLY A 29 -1.94 13.00 -2.14
CA GLY A 29 -1.78 13.20 -3.59
C GLY A 29 -0.89 12.15 -4.24
N ILE A 30 0.24 11.82 -3.59
CA ILE A 30 1.14 10.77 -4.07
C ILE A 30 0.41 9.43 -4.10
N LEU A 31 -0.31 9.09 -3.03
CA LEU A 31 -1.00 7.81 -2.92
C LEU A 31 -2.14 7.66 -3.92
N ARG A 32 -2.86 8.73 -4.23
CA ARG A 32 -3.91 8.68 -5.26
C ARG A 32 -3.35 8.33 -6.63
N LYS A 33 -2.16 8.80 -6.94
CA LYS A 33 -1.49 8.50 -8.21
C LYS A 33 -0.83 7.12 -8.20
N PHE A 34 -0.32 6.71 -7.05
CA PHE A 34 0.38 5.43 -6.89
C PHE A 34 -0.59 4.25 -6.92
N MET A 35 -1.74 4.36 -6.24
CA MET A 35 -2.65 3.23 -6.04
C MET A 35 -3.08 2.54 -7.35
N PRO A 36 -3.52 3.27 -8.41
CA PRO A 36 -3.90 2.59 -9.66
C PRO A 36 -2.74 1.84 -10.30
N LYS A 37 -1.51 2.35 -10.18
CA LYS A 37 -0.33 1.69 -10.72
C LYS A 37 -0.05 0.39 -9.98
N ALA A 38 -0.12 0.42 -8.65
CA ALA A 38 0.07 -0.76 -7.82
C ALA A 38 -1.01 -1.83 -8.08
N GLN A 39 -2.24 -1.41 -8.30
CA GLN A 39 -3.35 -2.33 -8.61
C GLN A 39 -3.14 -3.11 -9.89
N ASN A 40 -2.32 -2.61 -10.80
CA ASN A 40 -2.01 -3.27 -12.07
C ASN A 40 -0.69 -4.04 -12.05
N ASP A 41 0.02 -4.09 -10.94
CA ASP A 41 1.26 -4.86 -10.84
C ASP A 41 0.96 -6.36 -10.94
N PRO A 42 1.81 -7.14 -11.65
CA PRO A 42 1.61 -8.58 -11.73
C PRO A 42 1.56 -9.22 -10.35
N GLY A 43 0.60 -10.12 -10.15
CA GLY A 43 0.44 -10.85 -8.89
C GLY A 43 -0.28 -10.09 -7.79
N VAL A 44 -0.69 -8.85 -8.03
CA VAL A 44 -1.50 -8.10 -7.07
C VAL A 44 -2.96 -8.50 -7.23
N GLN A 45 -3.55 -9.05 -6.18
CA GLN A 45 -4.94 -9.48 -6.18
C GLN A 45 -5.88 -8.42 -5.60
N ALA A 46 -5.39 -7.63 -4.66
CA ALA A 46 -6.12 -6.49 -4.11
C ALA A 46 -5.10 -5.47 -3.62
N PHE A 47 -5.41 -4.20 -3.81
CA PHE A 47 -4.54 -3.13 -3.32
C PHE A 47 -5.41 -1.90 -3.08
N LEU A 48 -5.67 -1.59 -1.82
CA LEU A 48 -6.48 -0.46 -1.43
C LEU A 48 -5.76 0.37 -0.37
N ILE A 49 -5.74 1.66 -0.59
CA ILE A 49 -5.19 2.63 0.37
C ILE A 49 -6.36 3.43 0.92
N HIS A 50 -6.44 3.51 2.24
CA HIS A 50 -7.51 4.20 2.96
C HIS A 50 -6.93 5.36 3.74
N GLN A 51 -7.70 6.43 3.84
CA GLN A 51 -7.36 7.55 4.72
C GLN A 51 -8.32 7.50 5.91
N SER A 52 -7.79 7.70 7.11
CA SER A 52 -8.63 7.71 8.30
C SER A 52 -9.65 8.85 8.21
N LYS A 53 -10.89 8.52 8.53
CA LYS A 53 -11.99 9.49 8.52
C LYS A 53 -11.82 10.54 9.61
N ASP A 54 -11.32 10.11 10.77
CA ASP A 54 -11.22 10.97 11.96
C ASP A 54 -9.85 11.65 12.07
N GLU A 55 -8.80 11.02 11.52
CA GLU A 55 -7.43 11.54 11.54
C GLU A 55 -6.84 11.53 10.14
N PRO A 56 -7.06 12.57 9.34
CA PRO A 56 -6.66 12.58 7.93
C PRO A 56 -5.16 12.37 7.66
N SER A 57 -4.30 12.56 8.67
CA SER A 57 -2.86 12.30 8.52
C SER A 57 -2.52 10.82 8.54
N GLU A 58 -3.49 9.95 8.83
CA GLU A 58 -3.28 8.51 8.96
C GLU A 58 -3.84 7.77 7.76
N PHE A 59 -3.05 6.83 7.24
CA PHE A 59 -3.40 6.01 6.08
C PHE A 59 -3.22 4.55 6.41
N PHE A 60 -4.10 3.71 5.87
CA PHE A 60 -4.08 2.27 6.05
C PHE A 60 -4.08 1.59 4.69
N PHE A 61 -3.12 0.69 4.49
CA PHE A 61 -2.99 -0.09 3.24
C PHE A 61 -3.46 -1.51 3.49
N TYR A 62 -4.28 -2.02 2.60
CA TYR A 62 -4.66 -3.42 2.56
C TYR A 62 -4.24 -3.97 1.20
N GLU A 63 -3.30 -4.91 1.21
CA GLU A 63 -2.67 -5.44 0.00
C GLU A 63 -2.74 -6.95 0.04
N VAL A 64 -3.13 -7.57 -1.08
CA VAL A 64 -3.10 -9.02 -1.21
C VAL A 64 -2.30 -9.36 -2.47
N PHE A 65 -1.28 -10.18 -2.29
CA PHE A 65 -0.40 -10.66 -3.36
C PHE A 65 -0.59 -12.15 -3.54
N GLU A 66 -0.36 -12.68 -4.75
CA GLU A 66 -0.42 -14.12 -5.01
C GLU A 66 0.55 -14.89 -4.11
N ASP A 67 1.75 -14.33 -3.90
CA ASP A 67 2.84 -14.95 -3.14
C ASP A 67 3.88 -13.90 -2.74
N GLU A 68 4.93 -14.34 -2.07
CA GLU A 68 6.03 -13.45 -1.65
C GLU A 68 6.79 -12.87 -2.84
N ASP A 69 6.93 -13.64 -3.93
CA ASP A 69 7.63 -13.15 -5.12
C ASP A 69 6.90 -11.95 -5.73
N ALA A 70 5.57 -12.00 -5.77
CA ALA A 70 4.76 -10.87 -6.25
C ALA A 70 4.92 -9.64 -5.36
N PHE A 71 4.99 -9.84 -4.05
CA PHE A 71 5.22 -8.76 -3.09
C PHE A 71 6.60 -8.13 -3.30
N GLU A 72 7.64 -8.95 -3.46
CA GLU A 72 8.98 -8.45 -3.73
C GLU A 72 9.04 -7.69 -5.06
N ALA A 73 8.42 -8.24 -6.10
CA ALA A 73 8.39 -7.61 -7.42
C ALA A 73 7.70 -6.23 -7.36
N HIS A 74 6.62 -6.11 -6.58
CA HIS A 74 5.92 -4.86 -6.36
C HIS A 74 6.86 -3.77 -5.81
N GLN A 75 7.71 -4.13 -4.86
CA GLN A 75 8.65 -3.18 -4.24
C GLN A 75 9.79 -2.77 -5.18
N LYS A 76 10.00 -3.52 -6.26
CA LYS A 76 11.06 -3.23 -7.25
C LYS A 76 10.54 -2.46 -8.46
N THR A 77 9.26 -2.16 -8.52
CA THR A 77 8.69 -1.41 -9.65
C THR A 77 9.23 0.02 -9.69
N PRO A 78 9.30 0.64 -10.89
CA PRO A 78 9.69 2.04 -11.00
C PRO A 78 8.79 2.97 -10.20
N HIS A 79 7.47 2.75 -10.22
CA HIS A 79 6.54 3.61 -9.49
C HIS A 79 6.71 3.48 -7.97
N PHE A 80 7.03 2.29 -7.45
CA PHE A 80 7.32 2.15 -6.02
C PHE A 80 8.59 2.93 -5.65
N LYS A 81 9.65 2.75 -6.44
CA LYS A 81 10.94 3.41 -6.18
C LYS A 81 10.84 4.92 -6.25
N GLU A 82 10.12 5.46 -7.22
CA GLU A 82 9.97 6.91 -7.40
C GLU A 82 9.01 7.51 -6.39
N MET A 83 7.81 6.94 -6.29
CA MET A 83 6.71 7.56 -5.56
C MET A 83 6.74 7.24 -4.07
N ILE A 84 7.08 6.02 -3.72
CA ILE A 84 7.10 5.60 -2.32
C ILE A 84 8.46 5.89 -1.70
N ALA A 85 9.51 5.21 -2.18
CA ALA A 85 10.84 5.38 -1.62
C ALA A 85 11.41 6.78 -1.90
N GLY A 86 11.16 7.31 -3.10
CA GLY A 86 11.72 8.58 -3.54
C GLY A 86 11.00 9.81 -3.01
N GLU A 87 9.70 9.73 -2.76
CA GLU A 87 8.93 10.91 -2.35
C GLU A 87 8.19 10.72 -1.02
N ALA A 88 7.35 9.69 -0.90
CA ALA A 88 6.42 9.57 0.21
C ALA A 88 7.09 9.33 1.56
N LEU A 89 8.07 8.44 1.62
CA LEU A 89 8.66 8.01 2.89
C LEU A 89 9.26 9.15 3.69
N SER A 90 9.87 10.13 3.04
CA SER A 90 10.46 11.28 3.73
C SER A 90 9.42 12.19 4.38
N LYS A 91 8.16 12.06 4.00
CA LYS A 91 7.05 12.86 4.50
C LYS A 91 6.29 12.20 5.64
N LEU A 92 6.75 11.04 6.09
CA LEU A 92 6.06 10.27 7.13
C LEU A 92 6.67 10.47 8.50
N ALA A 93 5.81 10.61 9.51
CA ALA A 93 6.20 10.61 10.91
C ALA A 93 6.28 9.19 11.46
N LYS A 94 5.46 8.27 10.90
CA LYS A 94 5.41 6.87 11.35
C LYS A 94 5.07 5.96 10.19
N ARG A 95 5.67 4.77 10.19
CA ARG A 95 5.39 3.72 9.21
C ARG A 95 5.50 2.37 9.88
N GLU A 96 4.46 1.55 9.72
CA GLU A 96 4.44 0.16 10.19
C GLU A 96 3.95 -0.73 9.07
N ARG A 97 4.44 -1.97 8.99
CA ARG A 97 4.04 -2.92 7.97
C ARG A 97 4.04 -4.33 8.56
N PHE A 98 2.98 -5.08 8.27
CA PHE A 98 2.79 -6.43 8.79
C PHE A 98 2.35 -7.37 7.67
N GLN A 99 2.72 -8.62 7.79
CA GLN A 99 2.34 -9.68 6.85
C GLN A 99 1.45 -10.69 7.55
N TYR A 100 0.47 -11.19 6.82
CA TYR A 100 -0.52 -12.14 7.31
C TYR A 100 -0.83 -13.18 6.25
N VAL A 101 -1.35 -14.31 6.68
CA VAL A 101 -1.93 -15.30 5.79
C VAL A 101 -3.40 -15.51 6.18
N VAL A 102 -4.23 -15.86 5.19
CA VAL A 102 -5.64 -16.14 5.46
C VAL A 102 -5.74 -17.47 6.20
N ILE A 103 -6.57 -17.54 7.23
CA ILE A 103 -6.75 -18.76 8.01
C ILE A 103 -7.52 -19.83 7.25
#